data_f6f07ac2a731b65231ae8051eca8b6cc
#
_entry.id   f6f07ac2a731b65231ae8051eca8b6cc
#
_cell.length_a   1.000
_cell.length_b   1.000
_cell.length_c   1.000
_cell.angle_alpha   90.00
_cell.angle_beta   90.00
_cell.angle_gamma   90.00
#
_symmetry.space_group_name_H-M   'P 1'
#
loop_
_entity.id
_entity.type
_entity.pdbx_description
1 polymer ?
#
loop_
_entity_poly.entity_id
_entity_poly.type
_entity_poly.pdbx_seq_one_letter_code
_entity_poly.pdbx_strand_id
1 'polypeptide(L)'
;MQTLCDTCEPDTAYVTDVGQHQMWAAQYLRHVGERSFLTSGGLGTMGYGYGAAIGAKCACPDRRVIHITGDGSFHMNMNEVCTAVSYQLPIITVLLNNQVLGMVRQWQTAFYGRRYSCSELDRKTDYVKVAEGFGAKGYHCETPAQFEAALKEAMTQDGPVWIECVIDREERVLPMIPAGGTVQDTIID
;
A
#
# COMPACT_ATOMS: atom_id res chain seq x y z
N MET A 1 -2.49 -9.25 1.90
CA MET A 1 -3.54 -8.81 2.84
C MET A 1 -3.82 -9.85 3.92
N GLN A 2 -4.06 -11.12 3.58
CA GLN A 2 -4.34 -12.15 4.59
C GLN A 2 -3.23 -12.23 5.65
N THR A 3 -1.96 -12.26 5.26
CA THR A 3 -0.82 -12.27 6.18
C THR A 3 -0.84 -11.09 7.17
N LEU A 4 -1.25 -9.90 6.74
CA LEU A 4 -1.42 -8.75 7.65
C LEU A 4 -2.50 -9.02 8.69
N CYS A 5 -3.65 -9.59 8.26
CA CYS A 5 -4.74 -9.94 9.18
C CYS A 5 -4.37 -11.02 10.21
N ASP A 6 -3.49 -11.93 9.83
CA ASP A 6 -3.10 -13.07 10.66
C ASP A 6 -1.93 -12.73 11.60
N THR A 7 -1.17 -11.67 11.27
CA THR A 7 0.06 -11.31 12.01
C THR A 7 -0.14 -10.06 12.88
N CYS A 8 -0.94 -9.09 12.44
CA CYS A 8 -1.12 -7.82 13.15
C CYS A 8 -2.24 -7.89 14.19
N GLU A 9 -2.10 -7.06 15.22
CA GLU A 9 -3.10 -6.94 16.29
C GLU A 9 -4.44 -6.38 15.73
N PRO A 10 -5.59 -6.74 16.32
CA PRO A 10 -6.91 -6.31 15.81
C PRO A 10 -7.12 -4.80 15.78
N ASP A 11 -6.44 -4.05 16.60
CA ASP A 11 -6.53 -2.58 16.68
C ASP A 11 -5.55 -1.85 15.76
N THR A 12 -4.78 -2.57 14.93
CA THR A 12 -3.85 -1.98 13.96
C THR A 12 -4.53 -0.94 13.09
N ALA A 13 -3.90 0.22 12.93
CA ALA A 13 -4.33 1.26 12.00
C ALA A 13 -3.71 1.00 10.62
N TYR A 14 -4.56 0.73 9.65
CA TYR A 14 -4.16 0.60 8.25
C TYR A 14 -4.37 1.93 7.54
N VAL A 15 -3.31 2.46 6.97
CA VAL A 15 -3.34 3.71 6.23
C VAL A 15 -2.99 3.42 4.79
N THR A 16 -3.81 3.84 3.82
CA THR A 16 -3.53 3.53 2.43
C THR A 16 -3.25 4.76 1.60
N ASP A 17 -2.37 4.61 0.63
CA ASP A 17 -2.36 5.45 -0.55
C ASP A 17 -3.49 5.07 -1.51
N VAL A 18 -3.52 5.63 -2.71
CA VAL A 18 -4.58 5.44 -3.70
C VAL A 18 -4.10 4.62 -4.88
N GLY A 19 -4.81 3.55 -5.18
CA GLY A 19 -4.54 2.59 -6.25
C GLY A 19 -5.19 1.23 -5.97
N GLN A 20 -4.78 0.19 -6.69
CA GLN A 20 -5.28 -1.18 -6.47
C GLN A 20 -5.05 -1.65 -5.02
N HIS A 21 -3.90 -1.29 -4.43
CA HIS A 21 -3.57 -1.59 -3.04
C HIS A 21 -4.60 -1.05 -2.04
N GLN A 22 -5.17 0.12 -2.29
CA GLN A 22 -6.27 0.70 -1.50
C GLN A 22 -7.51 -0.18 -1.57
N MET A 23 -7.87 -0.62 -2.77
CA MET A 23 -9.06 -1.44 -3.01
C MET A 23 -8.89 -2.82 -2.37
N TRP A 24 -7.74 -3.48 -2.54
CA TRP A 24 -7.44 -4.75 -1.88
C TRP A 24 -7.43 -4.61 -0.35
N ALA A 25 -6.89 -3.51 0.17
CA ALA A 25 -6.93 -3.24 1.62
C ALA A 25 -8.37 -3.12 2.13
N ALA A 26 -9.22 -2.38 1.41
CA ALA A 26 -10.63 -2.24 1.77
C ALA A 26 -11.42 -3.56 1.68
N GLN A 27 -11.08 -4.42 0.70
CA GLN A 27 -11.78 -5.69 0.48
C GLN A 27 -11.36 -6.79 1.46
N TYR A 28 -10.08 -6.87 1.81
CA TYR A 28 -9.51 -8.06 2.45
C TYR A 28 -8.99 -7.84 3.87
N LEU A 29 -8.75 -6.59 4.31
CA LEU A 29 -8.33 -6.36 5.68
C LEU A 29 -9.51 -6.40 6.66
N ARG A 30 -9.24 -6.86 7.87
CA ARG A 30 -10.20 -6.83 8.97
C ARG A 30 -10.15 -5.45 9.63
N HIS A 31 -11.24 -4.72 9.56
CA HIS A 31 -11.39 -3.39 10.16
C HIS A 31 -12.19 -3.52 11.45
N VAL A 32 -11.53 -3.81 12.56
CA VAL A 32 -12.20 -4.16 13.83
C VAL A 32 -12.37 -2.96 14.75
N GLY A 33 -11.44 -2.04 14.76
CA GLY A 33 -11.45 -0.87 15.66
C GLY A 33 -11.97 0.40 15.01
N GLU A 34 -12.38 1.36 15.84
CA GLU A 34 -12.66 2.71 15.34
C GLU A 34 -11.39 3.32 14.72
N ARG A 35 -11.56 3.98 13.57
CA ARG A 35 -10.45 4.61 12.83
C ARG A 35 -9.31 3.64 12.53
N SER A 36 -9.64 2.36 12.28
CA SER A 36 -8.66 1.34 11.87
C SER A 36 -8.28 1.39 10.40
N PHE A 37 -9.03 2.16 9.58
CA PHE A 37 -8.77 2.32 8.15
C PHE A 37 -8.80 3.81 7.76
N LEU A 38 -7.65 4.35 7.36
CA LEU A 38 -7.49 5.74 6.95
C LEU A 38 -7.09 5.78 5.48
N THR A 39 -7.90 6.46 4.67
CA THR A 39 -7.69 6.49 3.22
C THR A 39 -8.29 7.76 2.61
N SER A 40 -7.73 8.20 1.48
CA SER A 40 -8.32 9.28 0.68
C SER A 40 -9.47 8.72 -0.17
N GLY A 41 -10.58 8.35 0.47
CA GLY A 41 -11.73 7.72 -0.18
C GLY A 41 -12.62 8.69 -0.99
N GLY A 42 -12.54 9.98 -0.72
CA GLY A 42 -13.31 11.01 -1.43
C GLY A 42 -12.60 11.52 -2.68
N LEU A 43 -11.46 12.16 -2.52
CA LEU A 43 -10.70 12.76 -3.63
C LEU A 43 -9.75 11.79 -4.33
N GLY A 44 -9.43 10.65 -3.73
CA GLY A 44 -8.51 9.68 -4.31
C GLY A 44 -7.10 10.26 -4.52
N THR A 45 -6.56 10.95 -3.51
CA THR A 45 -5.29 11.64 -3.60
C THR A 45 -4.11 10.68 -3.48
N MET A 46 -3.42 10.41 -4.57
CA MET A 46 -2.16 9.67 -4.54
C MET A 46 -1.10 10.47 -3.77
N GLY A 47 -0.29 9.77 -2.94
CA GLY A 47 0.70 10.41 -2.05
C GLY A 47 0.14 10.83 -0.68
N TYR A 48 -1.15 10.64 -0.41
CA TYR A 48 -1.78 10.93 0.88
C TYR A 48 -1.26 10.03 2.01
N GLY A 49 -1.00 8.76 1.72
CA GLY A 49 -0.88 7.69 2.71
C GLY A 49 0.27 7.89 3.69
N TYR A 50 1.47 8.25 3.23
CA TYR A 50 2.62 8.32 4.13
C TYR A 50 2.48 9.44 5.18
N GLY A 51 2.06 10.64 4.76
CA GLY A 51 1.78 11.73 5.69
C GLY A 51 0.66 11.41 6.68
N ALA A 52 -0.39 10.72 6.20
CA ALA A 52 -1.47 10.26 7.06
C ALA A 52 -1.01 9.19 8.06
N ALA A 53 -0.08 8.29 7.67
CA ALA A 53 0.51 7.29 8.55
C ALA A 53 1.36 7.95 9.67
N ILE A 54 2.14 8.97 9.32
CA ILE A 54 2.86 9.80 10.31
C ILE A 54 1.86 10.41 11.30
N GLY A 55 0.81 11.06 10.80
CA GLY A 55 -0.24 11.65 11.63
C GLY A 55 -0.92 10.64 12.54
N ALA A 56 -1.26 9.46 12.01
CA ALA A 56 -1.86 8.37 12.79
C ALA A 56 -0.93 7.88 13.90
N LYS A 57 0.37 7.72 13.62
CA LYS A 57 1.36 7.28 14.61
C LYS A 57 1.61 8.33 15.69
N CYS A 58 1.63 9.62 15.33
CA CYS A 58 1.73 10.71 16.30
C CYS A 58 0.48 10.81 17.20
N ALA A 59 -0.71 10.61 16.63
CA ALA A 59 -1.96 10.69 17.37
C ALA A 59 -2.19 9.47 18.30
N CYS A 60 -1.68 8.31 17.92
CA CYS A 60 -1.84 7.05 18.66
C CYS A 60 -0.48 6.33 18.75
N PRO A 61 0.43 6.81 19.61
CA PRO A 61 1.82 6.31 19.65
C PRO A 61 1.93 4.83 20.04
N ASP A 62 1.01 4.31 20.81
CA ASP A 62 1.02 2.90 21.24
C ASP A 62 0.42 1.95 20.19
N ARG A 63 -0.27 2.51 19.19
CA ARG A 63 -0.96 1.72 18.17
C ARG A 63 -0.01 1.35 17.02
N ARG A 64 -0.14 0.12 16.53
CA ARG A 64 0.53 -0.30 15.30
C ARG A 64 -0.03 0.49 14.11
N VAL A 65 0.86 1.02 13.27
CA VAL A 65 0.49 1.70 12.02
C VAL A 65 1.14 0.99 10.84
N ILE A 66 0.31 0.50 9.93
CA ILE A 66 0.73 -0.11 8.67
C ILE A 66 0.31 0.82 7.53
N HIS A 67 1.29 1.31 6.79
CA HIS A 67 1.06 2.07 5.57
C HIS A 67 1.08 1.12 4.36
N ILE A 68 0.04 1.13 3.54
CA ILE A 68 -0.08 0.27 2.34
C ILE A 68 -0.10 1.17 1.11
N THR A 69 0.86 0.98 0.24
CA THR A 69 1.04 1.84 -0.94
C THR A 69 1.37 1.02 -2.19
N GLY A 70 1.29 1.65 -3.34
CA GLY A 70 1.84 1.15 -4.61
C GLY A 70 3.03 2.00 -5.02
N ASP A 71 3.87 1.45 -5.88
CA ASP A 71 5.07 2.12 -6.40
C ASP A 71 4.77 3.47 -7.06
N GLY A 72 3.64 3.58 -7.77
CA GLY A 72 3.22 4.84 -8.39
C GLY A 72 2.85 5.93 -7.39
N SER A 73 2.03 5.60 -6.40
CA SER A 73 1.53 6.54 -5.39
C SER A 73 2.63 6.97 -4.43
N PHE A 74 3.46 6.02 -4.01
CA PHE A 74 4.56 6.26 -3.09
C PHE A 74 5.55 7.33 -3.59
N HIS A 75 5.89 7.32 -4.88
CA HIS A 75 6.77 8.32 -5.47
C HIS A 75 6.27 9.77 -5.34
N MET A 76 4.99 9.97 -5.07
CA MET A 76 4.43 11.32 -4.98
C MET A 76 4.76 12.00 -3.65
N ASN A 77 5.06 11.23 -2.60
CA ASN A 77 5.34 11.78 -1.27
C ASN A 77 6.38 10.99 -0.47
N MET A 78 7.30 10.31 -1.14
CA MET A 78 8.34 9.49 -0.48
C MET A 78 9.33 10.31 0.36
N ASN A 79 9.44 11.62 0.11
CA ASN A 79 10.31 12.52 0.88
C ASN A 79 9.95 12.55 2.38
N GLU A 80 8.69 12.30 2.74
CA GLU A 80 8.25 12.28 4.15
C GLU A 80 8.79 11.10 4.95
N VAL A 81 9.46 10.15 4.30
CA VAL A 81 10.24 9.12 5.01
C VAL A 81 11.30 9.75 5.90
N CYS A 82 11.92 10.84 5.44
CA CYS A 82 12.86 11.63 6.23
C CYS A 82 12.23 12.09 7.56
N THR A 83 10.97 12.51 7.54
CA THR A 83 10.22 12.90 8.73
C THR A 83 10.05 11.71 9.68
N ALA A 84 9.59 10.56 9.16
CA ALA A 84 9.39 9.36 9.98
C ALA A 84 10.69 8.86 10.61
N VAL A 85 11.80 8.88 9.87
CA VAL A 85 13.14 8.52 10.37
C VAL A 85 13.60 9.49 11.44
N SER A 86 13.48 10.79 11.20
CA SER A 86 13.95 11.84 12.14
C SER A 86 13.25 11.80 13.49
N TYR A 87 11.96 11.43 13.49
CA TYR A 87 11.16 11.29 14.69
C TYR A 87 11.05 9.85 15.21
N GLN A 88 11.79 8.92 14.61
CA GLN A 88 11.80 7.49 14.99
C GLN A 88 10.38 6.89 15.10
N LEU A 89 9.54 7.16 14.11
CA LEU A 89 8.17 6.67 14.07
C LEU A 89 8.14 5.24 13.50
N PRO A 90 7.81 4.22 14.29
CA PRO A 90 7.77 2.83 13.83
C PRO A 90 6.53 2.55 12.96
N ILE A 91 6.60 3.05 11.72
CA ILE A 91 5.60 2.80 10.68
C ILE A 91 6.13 1.69 9.78
N ILE A 92 5.33 0.66 9.55
CA ILE A 92 5.65 -0.39 8.60
C ILE A 92 4.96 -0.05 7.27
N THR A 93 5.75 0.20 6.24
CA THR A 93 5.25 0.46 4.89
C THR A 93 5.30 -0.83 4.06
N VAL A 94 4.15 -1.27 3.57
CA VAL A 94 4.01 -2.37 2.61
C VAL A 94 3.80 -1.74 1.23
N LEU A 95 4.82 -1.84 0.38
CA LEU A 95 4.83 -1.28 -0.96
C LEU A 95 4.58 -2.39 -1.97
N LEU A 96 3.42 -2.38 -2.61
CA LEU A 96 3.06 -3.32 -3.67
C LEU A 96 3.59 -2.79 -5.01
N ASN A 97 4.66 -3.41 -5.50
CA ASN A 97 5.34 -3.00 -6.72
C ASN A 97 4.93 -3.87 -7.91
N ASN A 98 4.10 -3.35 -8.79
CA ASN A 98 3.75 -3.97 -10.07
C ASN A 98 4.24 -3.17 -11.29
N GLN A 99 4.96 -2.08 -11.07
CA GLN A 99 5.51 -1.17 -12.09
C GLN A 99 4.46 -0.58 -13.03
N VAL A 100 3.22 -0.46 -12.56
CA VAL A 100 2.13 0.15 -13.34
C VAL A 100 1.25 1.02 -12.44
N LEU A 101 0.53 1.95 -13.03
CA LEU A 101 -0.63 2.57 -12.39
C LEU A 101 -1.79 1.58 -12.51
N GLY A 102 -1.82 0.59 -11.63
CA GLY A 102 -2.61 -0.63 -11.78
C GLY A 102 -4.11 -0.41 -11.93
N MET A 103 -4.70 0.54 -11.18
CA MET A 103 -6.11 0.89 -11.31
C MET A 103 -6.41 1.47 -12.71
N VAL A 104 -5.56 2.37 -13.21
CA VAL A 104 -5.70 2.96 -14.55
C VAL A 104 -5.52 1.88 -15.62
N ARG A 105 -4.48 1.05 -15.49
CA ARG A 105 -4.20 -0.03 -16.43
C ARG A 105 -5.34 -1.06 -16.47
N GLN A 106 -5.92 -1.43 -15.35
CA GLN A 106 -7.07 -2.34 -15.29
C GLN A 106 -8.27 -1.79 -16.07
N TRP A 107 -8.55 -0.50 -15.98
CA TRP A 107 -9.59 0.16 -16.75
C TRP A 107 -9.27 0.20 -18.25
N GLN A 108 -8.02 0.50 -18.60
CA GLN A 108 -7.57 0.46 -19.99
C GLN A 108 -7.69 -0.95 -20.60
N THR A 109 -7.44 -1.98 -19.78
CA THR A 109 -7.64 -3.37 -20.17
C THR A 109 -9.12 -3.68 -20.41
N ALA A 110 -9.98 -3.34 -19.43
CA ALA A 110 -11.38 -3.75 -19.42
C ALA A 110 -12.25 -2.94 -20.43
N PHE A 111 -12.01 -1.63 -20.53
CA PHE A 111 -12.94 -0.74 -21.22
C PHE A 111 -12.35 0.00 -22.42
N TYR A 112 -11.01 0.00 -22.59
CA TYR A 112 -10.34 0.79 -23.65
C TYR A 112 -9.52 -0.07 -24.61
N GLY A 113 -9.88 -1.35 -24.76
CA GLY A 113 -9.28 -2.26 -25.73
C GLY A 113 -7.77 -2.45 -25.56
N ARG A 114 -7.28 -2.44 -24.31
CA ARG A 114 -5.85 -2.57 -23.95
C ARG A 114 -4.96 -1.48 -24.55
N ARG A 115 -5.51 -0.31 -24.79
CA ARG A 115 -4.73 0.85 -25.28
C ARG A 115 -4.10 1.54 -24.07
N TYR A 116 -2.94 1.03 -23.64
CA TYR A 116 -2.21 1.56 -22.50
C TYR A 116 -1.59 2.91 -22.83
N SER A 117 -1.88 3.91 -22.00
CA SER A 117 -1.34 5.26 -22.14
C SER A 117 -0.90 5.75 -20.76
N CYS A 118 0.39 6.02 -20.62
CA CYS A 118 1.01 6.57 -19.40
C CYS A 118 0.71 5.77 -18.12
N SER A 119 0.37 4.49 -18.21
CA SER A 119 0.07 3.62 -17.06
C SER A 119 1.18 2.62 -16.77
N GLU A 120 2.16 2.47 -17.65
CA GLU A 120 3.36 1.67 -17.40
C GLU A 120 4.47 2.58 -16.88
N LEU A 121 5.10 2.19 -15.79
CA LEU A 121 6.04 3.06 -15.08
C LEU A 121 7.49 2.76 -15.44
N ASP A 122 7.82 1.51 -15.76
CA ASP A 122 9.15 1.00 -16.14
C ASP A 122 10.30 1.63 -15.32
N ARG A 123 10.05 1.87 -14.05
CA ARG A 123 11.01 2.50 -13.14
C ARG A 123 12.09 1.52 -12.73
N LYS A 124 13.31 2.01 -12.67
CA LYS A 124 14.48 1.26 -12.16
C LYS A 124 14.77 1.60 -10.69
N THR A 125 13.77 2.06 -9.96
CA THR A 125 13.92 2.43 -8.56
C THR A 125 14.14 1.20 -7.71
N ASP A 126 15.22 1.19 -6.96
CA ASP A 126 15.48 0.21 -5.91
C ASP A 126 14.91 0.77 -4.60
N TYR A 127 13.73 0.29 -4.22
CA TYR A 127 13.00 0.82 -3.07
C TYR A 127 13.66 0.49 -1.74
N VAL A 128 14.41 -0.61 -1.67
CA VAL A 128 15.19 -0.96 -0.47
C VAL A 128 16.31 0.06 -0.27
N LYS A 129 17.08 0.37 -1.32
CA LYS A 129 18.14 1.39 -1.23
C LYS A 129 17.58 2.78 -0.96
N VAL A 130 16.41 3.11 -1.48
CA VAL A 130 15.74 4.39 -1.16
C VAL A 130 15.40 4.44 0.33
N ALA A 131 14.81 3.39 0.90
CA ALA A 131 14.53 3.31 2.33
C ALA A 131 15.80 3.46 3.17
N GLU A 132 16.84 2.70 2.84
CA GLU A 132 18.15 2.74 3.52
C GLU A 132 18.83 4.11 3.38
N GLY A 133 18.72 4.76 2.21
CA GLY A 133 19.24 6.09 1.98
C GLY A 133 18.58 7.17 2.85
N PHE A 134 17.34 6.99 3.25
CA PHE A 134 16.66 7.81 4.25
C PHE A 134 16.99 7.41 5.70
N GLY A 135 17.58 6.23 5.93
CA GLY A 135 17.86 5.68 7.25
C GLY A 135 16.77 4.75 7.79
N ALA A 136 15.82 4.35 6.96
CA ALA A 136 14.83 3.32 7.29
C ALA A 136 15.39 1.93 6.95
N LYS A 137 14.78 0.86 7.48
CA LYS A 137 15.13 -0.51 7.12
C LYS A 137 14.28 -0.97 5.92
N GLY A 138 14.91 -1.63 4.95
CA GLY A 138 14.24 -2.10 3.74
C GLY A 138 14.28 -3.62 3.59
N TYR A 139 13.20 -4.20 3.05
CA TYR A 139 13.11 -5.62 2.66
C TYR A 139 12.54 -5.73 1.26
N HIS A 140 13.06 -6.68 0.49
CA HIS A 140 12.54 -7.03 -0.84
C HIS A 140 11.93 -8.43 -0.79
N CYS A 141 10.68 -8.56 -1.27
CA CYS A 141 9.92 -9.79 -1.19
C CYS A 141 9.29 -10.13 -2.55
N GLU A 142 9.55 -11.33 -3.03
CA GLU A 142 8.97 -11.90 -4.26
C GLU A 142 7.97 -13.03 -3.97
N THR A 143 7.91 -13.49 -2.71
CA THR A 143 7.03 -14.59 -2.29
C THR A 143 6.28 -14.26 -1.01
N PRO A 144 5.10 -14.86 -0.78
CA PRO A 144 4.36 -14.69 0.47
C PRO A 144 5.17 -15.08 1.72
N ALA A 145 6.01 -16.10 1.63
CA ALA A 145 6.85 -16.54 2.75
C ALA A 145 7.93 -15.50 3.12
N GLN A 146 8.53 -14.85 2.12
CA GLN A 146 9.47 -13.74 2.36
C GLN A 146 8.75 -12.55 3.00
N PHE A 147 7.55 -12.23 2.52
CA PHE A 147 6.76 -11.15 3.11
C PHE A 147 6.40 -11.44 4.58
N GLU A 148 5.97 -12.65 4.90
CA GLU A 148 5.65 -13.04 6.27
C GLU A 148 6.86 -12.93 7.20
N ALA A 149 8.04 -13.39 6.75
CA ALA A 149 9.28 -13.29 7.51
C ALA A 149 9.68 -11.82 7.73
N ALA A 150 9.66 -11.00 6.68
CA ALA A 150 9.98 -9.58 6.73
C ALA A 150 9.00 -8.81 7.64
N LEU A 151 7.72 -9.13 7.58
CA LEU A 151 6.70 -8.50 8.43
C LEU A 151 6.95 -8.81 9.91
N LYS A 152 7.20 -10.07 10.26
CA LYS A 152 7.53 -10.48 11.63
C LYS A 152 8.75 -9.75 12.17
N GLU A 153 9.79 -9.61 11.35
CA GLU A 153 10.99 -8.85 11.74
C GLU A 153 10.70 -7.34 11.86
N ALA A 154 9.94 -6.77 10.92
CA ALA A 154 9.54 -5.37 10.94
C ALA A 154 8.74 -5.00 12.20
N MET A 155 7.94 -5.92 12.72
CA MET A 155 7.16 -5.70 13.94
C MET A 155 8.02 -5.54 15.21
N THR A 156 9.28 -5.93 15.17
CA THR A 156 10.23 -5.79 16.29
C THR A 156 11.11 -4.55 16.19
N GLN A 157 10.97 -3.75 15.14
CA GLN A 157 11.80 -2.57 14.92
C GLN A 157 11.20 -1.32 15.61
N ASP A 158 12.06 -0.47 16.13
CA ASP A 158 11.70 0.80 16.78
C ASP A 158 11.66 1.99 15.82
N GLY A 159 11.99 1.79 14.56
CA GLY A 159 12.00 2.80 13.50
C GLY A 159 11.15 2.43 12.29
N PRO A 160 11.06 3.31 11.29
CA PRO A 160 10.30 3.04 10.08
C PRO A 160 10.93 1.90 9.26
N VAL A 161 10.07 1.03 8.71
CA VAL A 161 10.45 -0.12 7.91
C VAL A 161 9.69 -0.14 6.59
N TRP A 162 10.37 -0.52 5.52
CA TRP A 162 9.75 -0.74 4.22
C TRP A 162 9.86 -2.19 3.78
N ILE A 163 8.75 -2.73 3.32
CA ILE A 163 8.66 -4.06 2.75
C ILE A 163 8.12 -3.90 1.32
N GLU A 164 9.02 -3.96 0.35
CA GLU A 164 8.65 -4.04 -1.06
C GLU A 164 8.16 -5.45 -1.37
N CYS A 165 6.97 -5.55 -1.96
CA CYS A 165 6.39 -6.79 -2.45
C CYS A 165 6.23 -6.70 -3.97
N VAL A 166 6.97 -7.50 -4.71
CA VAL A 166 6.80 -7.60 -6.16
C VAL A 166 5.53 -8.39 -6.46
N ILE A 167 4.64 -7.81 -7.25
CA ILE A 167 3.39 -8.45 -7.67
C ILE A 167 3.25 -8.38 -9.19
N ASP A 168 2.43 -9.27 -9.75
CA ASP A 168 2.20 -9.29 -11.19
C ASP A 168 1.45 -8.01 -11.63
N ARG A 169 1.87 -7.44 -12.76
CA ARG A 169 1.22 -6.27 -13.37
C ARG A 169 -0.18 -6.54 -13.90
N GLU A 170 -0.50 -7.79 -14.18
CA GLU A 170 -1.82 -8.20 -14.66
C GLU A 170 -2.79 -8.52 -13.51
N GLU A 171 -2.33 -8.46 -12.25
CA GLU A 171 -3.18 -8.69 -11.10
C GLU A 171 -4.30 -7.64 -11.04
N ARG A 172 -5.54 -8.12 -10.84
CA ARG A 172 -6.74 -7.28 -10.89
C ARG A 172 -7.44 -7.18 -9.55
N VAL A 173 -8.10 -6.06 -9.33
CA VAL A 173 -9.04 -5.91 -8.21
C VAL A 173 -10.40 -6.43 -8.65
N LEU A 174 -10.82 -7.53 -8.07
CA LEU A 174 -12.10 -8.17 -8.34
C LEU A 174 -12.72 -8.64 -7.01
N PRO A 175 -14.05 -8.69 -6.90
CA PRO A 175 -15.04 -8.20 -7.87
C PRO A 175 -15.07 -6.68 -7.99
N MET A 176 -15.54 -6.16 -9.11
CA MET A 176 -15.72 -4.72 -9.29
C MET A 176 -17.05 -4.40 -10.02
N ILE A 177 -17.65 -3.26 -9.71
CA ILE A 177 -18.80 -2.73 -10.42
C ILE A 177 -18.32 -1.61 -11.34
N PRO A 178 -18.59 -1.67 -12.66
CA PRO A 178 -18.18 -0.61 -13.57
C PRO A 178 -18.92 0.71 -13.26
N ALA A 179 -18.31 1.83 -13.63
CA ALA A 179 -18.90 3.15 -13.39
C ALA A 179 -20.31 3.25 -14.03
N GLY A 180 -21.30 3.64 -13.23
CA GLY A 180 -22.71 3.72 -13.64
C GLY A 180 -23.43 2.37 -13.67
N GLY A 181 -22.75 1.27 -13.32
CA GLY A 181 -23.37 -0.06 -13.21
C GLY A 181 -24.06 -0.28 -11.87
N THR A 182 -24.78 -1.40 -11.81
CA THR A 182 -25.46 -1.92 -10.61
C THR A 182 -24.75 -3.17 -10.09
N VAL A 183 -25.23 -3.74 -8.99
CA VAL A 183 -24.73 -5.02 -8.44
C VAL A 183 -24.83 -6.17 -9.46
N GLN A 184 -25.82 -6.11 -10.38
CA GLN A 184 -25.99 -7.11 -11.44
C GLN A 184 -24.92 -7.02 -12.53
N ASP A 185 -24.26 -5.88 -12.64
CA ASP A 185 -23.20 -5.63 -13.62
C ASP A 185 -21.79 -5.96 -13.04
N THR A 186 -21.76 -6.66 -11.89
CA THR A 186 -20.50 -6.99 -11.21
C THR A 186 -19.61 -7.88 -12.07
N ILE A 187 -18.38 -7.40 -12.32
CA ILE A 187 -17.32 -8.17 -12.98
C ILE A 187 -16.62 -9.00 -11.91
N ILE A 188 -16.52 -10.30 -12.12
CA ILE A 188 -15.95 -11.26 -11.17
C ILE A 188 -14.71 -12.00 -11.70
N ASP A 189 -14.43 -11.94 -13.02
CA ASP A 189 -13.32 -12.62 -13.72
C ASP A 189 -12.86 -11.87 -15.00
#